data_642f557d89fc90c30720a9941844fd41
#
_entry.id   642f557d89fc90c30720a9941844fd41
#
_cell.length_a   1.000
_cell.length_b   1.000
_cell.length_c   1.000
_cell.angle_alpha   90.00
_cell.angle_beta   90.00
_cell.angle_gamma   90.00
#
_symmetry.space_group_name_H-M   'P 1'
#
loop_
_entity.id
_entity.type
_entity.pdbx_description
1 polymer ?
#
loop_
_entity_poly.entity_id
_entity_poly.type
_entity_poly.pdbx_seq_one_letter_code
_entity_poly.pdbx_strand_id
1 'polypeptide(L)'
;MKKDIETDLISVIVPIFNVEAYLRPCIESILASTYTTLQIILVNDGSTDHSGEICDEYTRKDTRIEVIHQKNAGLSPARNSGMKAAKGKYISFIDGDDYIHPQMYEVLLEALQEGNYSFSMILGKQVYDNDKSYSIPSAYTKSILTQEIMIKSLFNHIHPQQGIKEVQAQVVWNKLYKRELLDNEFFQETGTEDTEFNCRIYQKSCQAVIIDIPMYYWVQRPTSITHQKVNPRYIDRADSYYLCLQNIPKENTVYRGCCLEKLFKMIINVRYHASNTPYRHLAHLTAKRLKKQTANEFLKNRHIPFHIKLSLLSFYYIPPLYSGFMKLCETKAVSYTHLRAHETRRHL
;
A
#
# COMPACT_ATOMS: atom_id res chain seq x y z
N MET A 1 38.53 22.27 -0.33
CA MET A 1 37.73 21.15 0.16
C MET A 1 36.58 21.00 -0.83
N LYS A 2 36.64 19.99 -1.75
CA LYS A 2 35.47 19.59 -2.55
C LYS A 2 34.47 19.01 -1.56
N LYS A 3 33.33 19.65 -1.38
CA LYS A 3 32.16 19.00 -0.81
C LYS A 3 31.89 17.80 -1.73
N ASP A 4 32.03 16.59 -1.20
CA ASP A 4 31.47 15.42 -1.83
C ASP A 4 29.99 15.71 -2.01
N ILE A 5 29.56 15.90 -3.27
CA ILE A 5 28.17 16.02 -3.63
C ILE A 5 27.65 14.60 -3.40
N GLU A 6 27.06 14.38 -2.25
CA GLU A 6 26.33 13.16 -1.93
C GLU A 6 25.27 13.04 -3.02
N THR A 7 25.51 12.15 -3.97
CA THR A 7 24.62 11.98 -5.12
C THR A 7 23.26 11.54 -4.58
N ASP A 8 22.20 12.24 -4.96
CA ASP A 8 20.83 11.92 -4.55
C ASP A 8 20.33 10.62 -5.21
N LEU A 9 21.11 9.54 -5.04
CA LEU A 9 20.83 8.22 -5.59
C LEU A 9 19.53 7.68 -5.03
N ILE A 10 18.64 7.24 -5.92
CA ILE A 10 17.39 6.56 -5.58
C ILE A 10 17.59 5.06 -5.85
N SER A 11 17.40 4.22 -4.84
CA SER A 11 17.29 2.76 -5.00
C SER A 11 15.83 2.39 -5.24
N VAL A 12 15.55 1.86 -6.42
CA VAL A 12 14.24 1.37 -6.84
C VAL A 12 14.20 -0.14 -6.67
N ILE A 13 13.38 -0.63 -5.75
CA ILE A 13 13.26 -2.06 -5.41
C ILE A 13 12.04 -2.64 -6.11
N VAL A 14 12.25 -3.67 -6.93
CA VAL A 14 11.21 -4.34 -7.72
C VAL A 14 11.15 -5.81 -7.34
N PRO A 15 10.21 -6.24 -6.46
CA PRO A 15 9.96 -7.65 -6.19
C PRO A 15 9.28 -8.30 -7.38
N ILE A 16 9.74 -9.50 -7.78
CA ILE A 16 9.33 -10.19 -9.00
C ILE A 16 9.02 -11.64 -8.68
N PHE A 17 7.79 -12.09 -9.02
CA PHE A 17 7.39 -13.49 -8.95
C PHE A 17 6.31 -13.80 -9.98
N ASN A 18 6.64 -14.57 -11.02
CA ASN A 18 5.74 -15.02 -12.08
C ASN A 18 4.93 -13.88 -12.73
N VAL A 19 5.65 -12.89 -13.28
CA VAL A 19 5.08 -11.68 -13.91
C VAL A 19 5.66 -11.41 -15.30
N GLU A 20 6.12 -12.44 -16.02
CA GLU A 20 6.81 -12.33 -17.33
C GLU A 20 6.07 -11.44 -18.33
N ALA A 21 4.73 -11.48 -18.36
CA ALA A 21 3.92 -10.70 -19.29
C ALA A 21 3.96 -9.18 -19.02
N TYR A 22 4.25 -8.77 -17.78
CA TYR A 22 4.19 -7.37 -17.31
C TYR A 22 5.57 -6.79 -17.02
N LEU A 23 6.58 -7.65 -16.80
CA LEU A 23 7.89 -7.26 -16.29
C LEU A 23 8.64 -6.33 -17.23
N ARG A 24 8.60 -6.57 -18.57
CA ARG A 24 9.27 -5.70 -19.54
C ARG A 24 8.71 -4.27 -19.52
N PRO A 25 7.40 -4.02 -19.63
CA PRO A 25 6.82 -2.69 -19.46
C PRO A 25 7.19 -2.03 -18.14
N CYS A 26 7.23 -2.79 -17.03
CA CYS A 26 7.65 -2.29 -15.73
C CYS A 26 9.08 -1.74 -15.77
N ILE A 27 10.06 -2.57 -16.16
CA ILE A 27 11.47 -2.19 -16.22
C ILE A 27 11.68 -1.03 -17.18
N GLU A 28 11.10 -1.07 -18.38
CA GLU A 28 11.21 -0.02 -19.38
C GLU A 28 10.66 1.32 -18.89
N SER A 29 9.58 1.31 -18.12
CA SER A 29 9.03 2.53 -17.53
C SER A 29 9.98 3.17 -16.51
N ILE A 30 10.70 2.36 -15.72
CA ILE A 30 11.71 2.83 -14.78
C ILE A 30 12.95 3.36 -15.54
N LEU A 31 13.39 2.67 -16.58
CA LEU A 31 14.53 3.09 -17.41
C LEU A 31 14.26 4.39 -18.17
N ALA A 32 12.99 4.63 -18.54
CA ALA A 32 12.53 5.87 -19.20
C ALA A 32 12.43 7.06 -18.24
N SER A 33 12.78 6.90 -16.95
CA SER A 33 12.74 7.99 -15.98
C SER A 33 13.61 9.17 -16.43
N THR A 34 13.06 10.39 -16.32
CA THR A 34 13.81 11.65 -16.55
C THR A 34 14.88 11.86 -15.48
N TYR A 35 14.69 11.30 -14.29
CA TYR A 35 15.69 11.24 -13.25
C TYR A 35 16.58 10.02 -13.44
N THR A 36 17.85 10.21 -13.79
CA THR A 36 18.76 9.13 -14.23
C THR A 36 19.63 8.53 -13.13
N THR A 37 19.78 9.20 -11.98
CA THR A 37 20.62 8.73 -10.86
C THR A 37 19.87 7.65 -10.07
N LEU A 38 19.73 6.47 -10.67
CA LEU A 38 18.99 5.33 -10.13
C LEU A 38 19.91 4.12 -9.93
N GLN A 39 19.65 3.36 -8.86
CA GLN A 39 20.00 1.96 -8.69
C GLN A 39 18.69 1.18 -8.78
N ILE A 40 18.57 0.26 -9.72
CA ILE A 40 17.37 -0.55 -9.95
C ILE A 40 17.67 -1.97 -9.48
N ILE A 41 16.98 -2.41 -8.43
CA ILE A 41 17.20 -3.71 -7.78
C ILE A 41 16.03 -4.62 -8.12
N LEU A 42 16.23 -5.53 -9.07
CA LEU A 42 15.25 -6.54 -9.46
C LEU A 42 15.42 -7.75 -8.54
N VAL A 43 14.41 -8.07 -7.74
CA VAL A 43 14.48 -9.22 -6.82
C VAL A 43 13.57 -10.33 -7.33
N ASN A 44 14.16 -11.30 -8.06
CA ASN A 44 13.46 -12.49 -8.54
C ASN A 44 13.29 -13.49 -7.38
N ASP A 45 12.08 -13.57 -6.85
CA ASP A 45 11.70 -14.43 -5.72
C ASP A 45 11.37 -15.86 -6.18
N GLY A 46 12.28 -16.48 -6.95
CA GLY A 46 12.14 -17.86 -7.40
C GLY A 46 11.02 -18.07 -8.43
N SER A 47 10.89 -17.16 -9.39
CA SER A 47 9.94 -17.31 -10.50
C SER A 47 10.18 -18.60 -11.29
N THR A 48 9.09 -19.21 -11.74
CA THR A 48 9.09 -20.46 -12.55
C THR A 48 8.74 -20.20 -14.02
N ASP A 49 8.39 -18.95 -14.35
CA ASP A 49 8.21 -18.44 -15.71
C ASP A 49 9.50 -17.77 -16.20
N HIS A 50 9.47 -17.07 -17.35
CA HIS A 50 10.63 -16.39 -17.90
C HIS A 50 11.02 -15.08 -17.19
N SER A 51 10.39 -14.72 -16.05
CA SER A 51 10.73 -13.48 -15.34
C SER A 51 12.20 -13.40 -14.94
N GLY A 52 12.81 -14.53 -14.50
CA GLY A 52 14.24 -14.57 -14.16
C GLY A 52 15.16 -14.27 -15.35
N GLU A 53 14.88 -14.87 -16.51
CA GLU A 53 15.63 -14.65 -17.76
C GLU A 53 15.52 -13.19 -18.24
N ILE A 54 14.32 -12.58 -18.07
CA ILE A 54 14.11 -11.16 -18.37
C ILE A 54 14.98 -10.28 -17.46
N CYS A 55 15.05 -10.56 -16.17
CA CYS A 55 15.93 -9.83 -15.25
C CYS A 55 17.38 -9.86 -15.72
N ASP A 56 17.89 -11.05 -16.07
CA ASP A 56 19.27 -11.24 -16.56
C ASP A 56 19.53 -10.53 -17.88
N GLU A 57 18.55 -10.49 -18.76
CA GLU A 57 18.62 -9.75 -20.01
C GLU A 57 18.83 -8.25 -19.76
N TYR A 58 18.03 -7.65 -18.86
CA TYR A 58 18.10 -6.22 -18.57
C TYR A 58 19.37 -5.82 -17.81
N THR A 59 19.90 -6.67 -16.94
CA THR A 59 21.20 -6.44 -16.27
C THR A 59 22.35 -6.29 -17.28
N ARG A 60 22.30 -7.02 -18.40
CA ARG A 60 23.30 -6.88 -19.47
C ARG A 60 23.12 -5.62 -20.32
N LYS A 61 21.91 -5.03 -20.32
CA LYS A 61 21.58 -3.85 -21.13
C LYS A 61 21.84 -2.52 -20.43
N ASP A 62 21.68 -2.48 -19.10
CA ASP A 62 21.79 -1.23 -18.33
C ASP A 62 22.53 -1.47 -17.01
N THR A 63 23.64 -0.75 -16.81
CA THR A 63 24.53 -0.88 -15.65
C THR A 63 23.91 -0.40 -14.34
N ARG A 64 22.77 0.29 -14.37
CA ARG A 64 22.02 0.70 -13.18
C ARG A 64 21.24 -0.43 -12.56
N ILE A 65 21.08 -1.57 -13.27
CA ILE A 65 20.28 -2.72 -12.85
C ILE A 65 21.16 -3.74 -12.13
N GLU A 66 20.76 -4.08 -10.92
CA GLU A 66 21.29 -5.19 -10.12
C GLU A 66 20.19 -6.25 -9.97
N VAL A 67 20.50 -7.53 -10.11
CA VAL A 67 19.54 -8.63 -9.93
C VAL A 67 19.89 -9.47 -8.71
N ILE A 68 18.87 -9.81 -7.94
CA ILE A 68 18.97 -10.77 -6.84
C ILE A 68 18.05 -11.94 -7.18
N HIS A 69 18.61 -13.14 -7.38
CA HIS A 69 17.83 -14.36 -7.45
C HIS A 69 17.81 -15.03 -6.08
N GLN A 70 16.62 -15.32 -5.58
CA GLN A 70 16.44 -16.04 -4.32
C GLN A 70 15.40 -17.16 -4.47
N LYS A 71 15.43 -18.13 -3.55
CA LYS A 71 14.35 -19.10 -3.44
C LYS A 71 13.08 -18.38 -3.00
N ASN A 72 11.93 -18.76 -3.60
CA ASN A 72 10.64 -18.16 -3.24
C ASN A 72 10.42 -18.15 -1.72
N ALA A 73 10.27 -16.96 -1.19
CA ALA A 73 10.04 -16.69 0.22
C ALA A 73 8.88 -15.71 0.45
N GLY A 74 8.31 -15.16 -0.64
CA GLY A 74 7.19 -14.22 -0.60
C GLY A 74 7.58 -12.76 -0.75
N LEU A 75 6.57 -11.91 -0.89
CA LEU A 75 6.71 -10.49 -1.23
C LEU A 75 7.53 -9.71 -0.18
N SER A 76 7.26 -9.93 1.12
CA SER A 76 7.96 -9.24 2.20
C SER A 76 9.46 -9.57 2.23
N PRO A 77 9.90 -10.85 2.21
CA PRO A 77 11.31 -11.20 2.08
C PRO A 77 11.98 -10.66 0.81
N ALA A 78 11.27 -10.64 -0.33
CA ALA A 78 11.80 -10.08 -1.57
C ALA A 78 12.10 -8.58 -1.44
N ARG A 79 11.14 -7.78 -0.91
CA ARG A 79 11.38 -6.36 -0.62
C ARG A 79 12.52 -6.16 0.38
N ASN A 80 12.60 -6.99 1.41
CA ASN A 80 13.67 -6.94 2.41
C ASN A 80 15.05 -7.24 1.80
N SER A 81 15.15 -8.18 0.87
CA SER A 81 16.39 -8.44 0.14
C SER A 81 16.82 -7.23 -0.69
N GLY A 82 15.87 -6.57 -1.36
CA GLY A 82 16.12 -5.33 -2.08
C GLY A 82 16.56 -4.19 -1.16
N MET A 83 15.92 -4.02 0.00
CA MET A 83 16.31 -3.00 0.99
C MET A 83 17.75 -3.20 1.51
N LYS A 84 18.17 -4.44 1.73
CA LYS A 84 19.55 -4.76 2.14
C LYS A 84 20.58 -4.40 1.08
N ALA A 85 20.25 -4.52 -0.19
CA ALA A 85 21.13 -4.21 -1.32
C ALA A 85 21.10 -2.71 -1.71
N ALA A 86 20.12 -1.95 -1.23
CA ALA A 86 19.95 -0.55 -1.54
C ALA A 86 21.11 0.30 -1.04
N LYS A 87 21.70 1.13 -1.93
CA LYS A 87 22.83 2.05 -1.65
C LYS A 87 22.39 3.50 -1.68
N GLY A 88 21.17 3.78 -2.23
CA GLY A 88 20.65 5.12 -2.43
C GLY A 88 20.34 5.84 -1.12
N LYS A 89 20.41 7.16 -1.17
CA LYS A 89 19.94 8.06 -0.10
C LYS A 89 18.41 8.01 0.03
N TYR A 90 17.74 7.62 -1.06
CA TYR A 90 16.29 7.46 -1.13
C TYR A 90 15.93 6.06 -1.58
N ILE A 91 14.78 5.56 -1.12
CA ILE A 91 14.27 4.23 -1.46
C ILE A 91 12.83 4.36 -1.98
N SER A 92 12.54 3.65 -3.06
CA SER A 92 11.21 3.47 -3.62
C SER A 92 10.94 2.00 -3.92
N PHE A 93 9.67 1.62 -3.93
CA PHE A 93 9.20 0.27 -4.26
C PHE A 93 8.29 0.35 -5.49
N ILE A 94 8.44 -0.58 -6.42
CA ILE A 94 7.58 -0.73 -7.61
C ILE A 94 7.20 -2.19 -7.71
N ASP A 95 5.91 -2.50 -7.82
CA ASP A 95 5.48 -3.89 -8.04
C ASP A 95 5.76 -4.30 -9.50
N GLY A 96 6.30 -5.51 -9.71
CA GLY A 96 6.82 -5.96 -11.01
C GLY A 96 5.78 -6.12 -12.13
N ASP A 97 4.51 -5.94 -11.83
CA ASP A 97 3.38 -5.97 -12.75
C ASP A 97 2.77 -4.59 -13.07
N ASP A 98 3.36 -3.52 -12.51
CA ASP A 98 2.92 -2.14 -12.66
C ASP A 98 3.91 -1.31 -13.49
N TYR A 99 3.58 -0.06 -13.77
CA TYR A 99 4.49 0.87 -14.45
C TYR A 99 4.33 2.30 -13.93
N ILE A 100 5.33 3.14 -14.20
CA ILE A 100 5.42 4.50 -13.68
C ILE A 100 5.49 5.54 -14.81
N HIS A 101 5.12 6.78 -14.48
CA HIS A 101 5.34 7.93 -15.36
C HIS A 101 6.83 8.31 -15.39
N PRO A 102 7.43 8.68 -16.55
CA PRO A 102 8.84 9.03 -16.62
C PRO A 102 9.31 10.11 -15.65
N GLN A 103 8.48 11.10 -15.32
CA GLN A 103 8.82 12.19 -14.40
C GLN A 103 8.55 11.87 -12.92
N MET A 104 8.12 10.66 -12.57
CA MET A 104 7.69 10.35 -11.20
C MET A 104 8.78 10.63 -10.16
N TYR A 105 10.01 10.18 -10.40
CA TYR A 105 11.11 10.36 -9.44
C TYR A 105 11.59 11.79 -9.35
N GLU A 106 11.60 12.53 -10.46
CA GLU A 106 11.93 13.95 -10.48
C GLU A 106 10.95 14.74 -9.60
N VAL A 107 9.65 14.56 -9.81
CA VAL A 107 8.58 15.23 -9.05
C VAL A 107 8.60 14.85 -7.56
N LEU A 108 8.79 13.56 -7.25
CA LEU A 108 8.86 13.08 -5.87
C LEU A 108 10.10 13.64 -5.13
N LEU A 109 11.26 13.64 -5.78
CA LEU A 109 12.50 14.12 -5.19
C LEU A 109 12.48 15.63 -4.98
N GLU A 110 12.03 16.40 -5.98
CA GLU A 110 11.87 17.86 -5.87
C GLU A 110 10.97 18.21 -4.68
N ALA A 111 9.79 17.61 -4.60
CA ALA A 111 8.87 17.88 -3.50
C ALA A 111 9.45 17.47 -2.14
N LEU A 112 10.22 16.36 -2.06
CA LEU A 112 10.85 15.92 -0.83
C LEU A 112 11.94 16.89 -0.35
N GLN A 113 12.64 17.56 -1.27
CA GLN A 113 13.73 18.48 -0.98
C GLN A 113 13.24 19.91 -0.64
N GLU A 114 11.99 20.26 -0.97
CA GLU A 114 11.43 21.59 -0.64
C GLU A 114 11.24 21.83 0.85
N GLY A 115 11.23 20.77 1.67
CA GLY A 115 11.03 20.90 3.12
C GLY A 115 11.66 19.76 3.92
N ASN A 116 11.48 19.83 5.24
CA ASN A 116 11.94 18.76 6.13
C ASN A 116 10.93 17.61 6.19
N TYR A 117 10.70 16.98 5.04
CA TYR A 117 9.78 15.85 4.92
C TYR A 117 10.51 14.52 5.09
N SER A 118 9.84 13.52 5.69
CA SER A 118 10.36 12.16 5.86
C SER A 118 10.26 11.35 4.57
N PHE A 119 9.22 11.60 3.78
CA PHE A 119 8.99 11.02 2.46
C PHE A 119 8.05 11.91 1.63
N SER A 120 8.05 11.70 0.33
CA SER A 120 7.06 12.26 -0.61
C SER A 120 6.20 11.15 -1.19
N MET A 121 4.98 11.49 -1.64
CA MET A 121 4.08 10.53 -2.28
C MET A 121 3.26 11.18 -3.38
N ILE A 122 2.93 10.38 -4.39
CA ILE A 122 2.02 10.71 -5.51
C ILE A 122 0.76 9.84 -5.43
N LEU A 123 -0.18 10.09 -6.34
CA LEU A 123 -1.34 9.20 -6.50
C LEU A 123 -1.03 8.06 -7.46
N GLY A 124 -1.72 6.93 -7.26
CA GLY A 124 -1.79 5.85 -8.23
C GLY A 124 -3.11 5.90 -9.01
N LYS A 125 -3.06 5.49 -10.27
CA LYS A 125 -4.23 5.32 -11.14
C LYS A 125 -4.38 3.85 -11.51
N GLN A 126 -5.59 3.34 -11.35
CA GLN A 126 -5.93 2.02 -11.88
C GLN A 126 -6.00 2.06 -13.40
N VAL A 127 -5.35 1.10 -14.05
CA VAL A 127 -5.33 0.97 -15.51
C VAL A 127 -5.63 -0.46 -15.93
N TYR A 128 -6.11 -0.61 -17.15
CA TYR A 128 -6.31 -1.89 -17.80
C TYR A 128 -5.28 -2.05 -18.91
N ASP A 129 -4.96 -3.26 -19.29
CA ASP A 129 -3.81 -3.69 -20.13
C ASP A 129 -3.52 -2.87 -21.41
N ASN A 130 -4.47 -2.04 -21.88
CA ASN A 130 -4.35 -1.27 -23.14
C ASN A 130 -4.28 0.25 -22.94
N ASP A 131 -4.29 0.77 -21.72
CA ASP A 131 -4.31 2.21 -21.48
C ASP A 131 -2.90 2.76 -21.27
N LYS A 132 -2.20 3.09 -22.37
CA LYS A 132 -0.86 3.70 -22.34
C LYS A 132 -0.88 5.23 -22.36
N SER A 133 -2.01 5.87 -22.08
CA SER A 133 -2.09 7.33 -22.10
C SER A 133 -1.49 7.96 -20.84
N TYR A 134 -0.25 8.43 -20.95
CA TYR A 134 0.39 9.28 -19.94
C TYR A 134 -0.12 10.72 -20.08
N SER A 135 -1.21 11.08 -19.46
CA SER A 135 -1.61 12.49 -19.38
C SER A 135 -1.34 13.04 -18.00
N ILE A 136 -0.38 13.95 -17.90
CA ILE A 136 -0.17 14.73 -16.69
C ILE A 136 -1.09 15.96 -16.75
N PRO A 137 -1.84 16.28 -15.70
CA PRO A 137 -2.50 17.58 -15.59
C PRO A 137 -1.46 18.71 -15.70
N SER A 138 -1.80 19.77 -16.39
CA SER A 138 -0.95 20.96 -16.53
C SER A 138 -0.65 21.67 -15.22
N ALA A 139 -1.40 21.39 -14.16
CA ALA A 139 -1.20 21.87 -12.80
C ALA A 139 -1.55 20.80 -11.77
N TYR A 140 -0.76 20.72 -10.71
CA TYR A 140 -1.00 19.84 -9.56
C TYR A 140 -0.76 20.63 -8.26
N THR A 141 -1.34 20.14 -7.17
CA THR A 141 -1.19 20.73 -5.85
C THR A 141 -0.28 19.87 -4.97
N LYS A 142 0.45 20.53 -4.07
CA LYS A 142 1.21 19.87 -3.01
C LYS A 142 0.52 20.13 -1.68
N SER A 143 0.42 19.11 -0.83
CA SER A 143 -0.14 19.24 0.52
C SER A 143 0.77 18.57 1.54
N ILE A 144 0.88 19.18 2.72
CA ILE A 144 1.67 18.62 3.81
C ILE A 144 0.82 17.66 4.61
N LEU A 145 1.33 16.47 4.82
CA LEU A 145 0.73 15.44 5.68
C LEU A 145 1.43 15.45 7.03
N THR A 146 0.71 15.81 8.08
CA THR A 146 1.17 15.61 9.44
C THR A 146 1.12 14.13 9.83
N GLN A 147 1.84 13.73 10.88
CA GLN A 147 1.78 12.37 11.41
C GLN A 147 0.33 11.93 11.70
N GLU A 148 -0.47 12.81 12.25
CA GLU A 148 -1.89 12.55 12.53
C GLU A 148 -2.68 12.23 11.25
N ILE A 149 -2.50 13.03 10.20
CA ILE A 149 -3.16 12.79 8.91
C ILE A 149 -2.71 11.46 8.32
N MET A 150 -1.42 11.16 8.33
CA MET A 150 -0.87 9.91 7.80
C MET A 150 -1.46 8.68 8.50
N ILE A 151 -1.48 8.67 9.84
CA ILE A 151 -2.00 7.54 10.62
C ILE A 151 -3.52 7.41 10.50
N LYS A 152 -4.25 8.52 10.52
CA LYS A 152 -5.70 8.48 10.28
C LYS A 152 -6.05 7.98 8.88
N SER A 153 -5.28 8.39 7.85
CA SER A 153 -5.45 7.89 6.48
C SER A 153 -5.20 6.40 6.38
N LEU A 154 -4.17 5.91 7.06
CA LEU A 154 -3.81 4.49 7.07
C LEU A 154 -4.99 3.62 7.53
N PHE A 155 -5.77 4.10 8.47
CA PHE A 155 -6.94 3.41 9.01
C PHE A 155 -8.29 3.89 8.42
N ASN A 156 -8.26 4.67 7.33
CA ASN A 156 -9.45 5.23 6.64
C ASN A 156 -10.31 6.14 7.53
N HIS A 157 -9.66 6.99 8.35
CA HIS A 157 -10.31 7.97 9.23
C HIS A 157 -10.11 9.43 8.77
N ILE A 158 -9.83 9.67 7.48
CA ILE A 158 -9.78 11.03 6.94
C ILE A 158 -11.16 11.49 6.51
N HIS A 159 -11.47 12.74 6.88
CA HIS A 159 -12.58 13.48 6.30
C HIS A 159 -12.09 14.31 5.10
N PRO A 160 -12.85 14.35 3.98
CA PRO A 160 -12.49 15.11 2.77
C PRO A 160 -12.34 16.63 2.96
N GLN A 161 -12.64 17.15 4.15
CA GLN A 161 -12.67 18.60 4.46
C GLN A 161 -11.29 19.30 4.41
N GLN A 162 -10.18 18.55 4.24
CA GLN A 162 -8.83 19.14 4.19
C GLN A 162 -8.28 19.35 2.76
N GLY A 163 -9.12 19.31 1.74
CA GLY A 163 -8.68 19.51 0.35
C GLY A 163 -7.95 18.31 -0.27
N ILE A 164 -7.62 17.28 0.52
CA ILE A 164 -6.95 16.06 0.06
C ILE A 164 -8.03 15.07 -0.32
N LYS A 165 -8.26 14.88 -1.61
CA LYS A 165 -9.35 14.03 -2.12
C LYS A 165 -9.17 12.55 -1.80
N GLU A 166 -7.92 12.07 -1.85
CA GLU A 166 -7.58 10.68 -1.60
C GLU A 166 -6.12 10.56 -1.16
N VAL A 167 -5.86 9.84 -0.06
CA VAL A 167 -4.50 9.49 0.36
C VAL A 167 -4.40 7.98 0.34
N GLN A 168 -3.65 7.44 -0.62
CA GLN A 168 -3.36 6.01 -0.70
C GLN A 168 -2.26 5.64 0.32
N ALA A 169 -2.61 5.79 1.61
CA ALA A 169 -1.67 5.69 2.71
C ALA A 169 -1.19 4.25 2.97
N GLN A 170 -1.97 3.24 2.56
CA GLN A 170 -1.70 1.84 2.86
C GLN A 170 -0.57 1.25 2.03
N VAL A 171 -0.39 1.69 0.78
CA VAL A 171 0.56 1.14 -0.17
C VAL A 171 1.96 1.74 -0.03
N VAL A 172 3.00 1.05 -0.49
CA VAL A 172 4.39 1.53 -0.46
C VAL A 172 4.89 2.02 -1.82
N TRP A 173 4.27 1.59 -2.90
CA TRP A 173 4.73 1.80 -4.26
C TRP A 173 4.59 3.25 -4.80
N ASN A 174 3.84 4.10 -4.15
CA ASN A 174 3.63 5.49 -4.56
C ASN A 174 4.51 6.51 -3.80
N LYS A 175 5.59 6.06 -3.19
CA LYS A 175 6.39 6.87 -2.26
C LYS A 175 7.87 6.85 -2.58
N LEU A 176 8.52 7.96 -2.22
CA LEU A 176 9.97 8.08 -2.14
C LEU A 176 10.35 8.38 -0.69
N TYR A 177 10.98 7.42 -0.05
CA TYR A 177 11.40 7.50 1.35
C TYR A 177 12.84 7.95 1.48
N LYS A 178 13.16 8.79 2.47
CA LYS A 178 14.54 8.94 2.92
C LYS A 178 15.03 7.62 3.52
N ARG A 179 16.21 7.16 3.13
CA ARG A 179 16.75 5.86 3.59
C ARG A 179 16.87 5.77 5.10
N GLU A 180 17.31 6.86 5.76
CA GLU A 180 17.43 6.94 7.22
C GLU A 180 16.12 6.62 7.97
N LEU A 181 14.97 6.91 7.36
CA LEU A 181 13.66 6.57 7.91
C LEU A 181 13.42 5.06 7.95
N LEU A 182 14.04 4.32 7.05
CA LEU A 182 13.88 2.87 6.88
C LEU A 182 14.99 2.07 7.60
N ASP A 183 15.91 2.72 8.30
CA ASP A 183 16.98 2.04 9.03
C ASP A 183 16.40 1.11 10.10
N ASN A 184 16.84 -0.16 10.06
CA ASN A 184 16.36 -1.26 10.91
C ASN A 184 14.87 -1.60 10.76
N GLU A 185 14.22 -1.12 9.69
CA GLU A 185 12.86 -1.52 9.34
C GLU A 185 12.87 -2.63 8.29
N PHE A 186 11.92 -3.57 8.44
CA PHE A 186 11.73 -4.68 7.52
C PHE A 186 10.25 -4.96 7.35
N PHE A 187 9.84 -5.40 6.16
CA PHE A 187 8.50 -5.92 5.93
C PHE A 187 8.32 -7.22 6.72
N GLN A 188 7.20 -7.34 7.42
CA GLN A 188 6.79 -8.56 8.09
C GLN A 188 5.86 -9.37 7.18
N GLU A 189 5.91 -10.69 7.31
CA GLU A 189 4.99 -11.57 6.59
C GLU A 189 3.59 -11.49 7.22
N THR A 190 2.73 -10.67 6.62
CA THR A 190 1.36 -10.46 7.10
C THR A 190 0.39 -10.40 5.92
N GLY A 191 -0.91 -10.43 6.20
CA GLY A 191 -1.95 -10.35 5.17
C GLY A 191 -2.03 -8.99 4.45
N THR A 192 -1.50 -7.92 5.08
CA THR A 192 -1.37 -6.56 4.53
C THR A 192 -0.05 -5.97 5.01
N GLU A 193 1.07 -6.47 4.47
CA GLU A 193 2.43 -6.11 4.85
C GLU A 193 2.71 -4.61 4.69
N ASP A 194 2.21 -4.00 3.63
CA ASP A 194 2.34 -2.57 3.36
C ASP A 194 1.72 -1.70 4.46
N THR A 195 0.53 -2.09 4.94
CA THR A 195 -0.18 -1.35 6.00
C THR A 195 0.58 -1.43 7.32
N GLU A 196 1.11 -2.60 7.67
CA GLU A 196 1.89 -2.81 8.89
C GLU A 196 3.21 -2.03 8.81
N PHE A 197 3.91 -2.12 7.70
CA PHE A 197 5.15 -1.38 7.44
C PHE A 197 4.92 0.13 7.55
N ASN A 198 3.94 0.67 6.81
CA ASN A 198 3.62 2.09 6.86
C ASN A 198 3.15 2.55 8.25
N CYS A 199 2.50 1.69 9.05
CA CYS A 199 2.13 2.01 10.42
C CYS A 199 3.36 2.35 11.28
N ARG A 200 4.46 1.59 11.14
CA ARG A 200 5.72 1.88 11.85
C ARG A 200 6.41 3.11 11.29
N ILE A 201 6.47 3.24 9.97
CA ILE A 201 7.11 4.36 9.30
C ILE A 201 6.43 5.69 9.65
N TYR A 202 5.10 5.75 9.64
CA TYR A 202 4.36 6.99 9.96
C TYR A 202 4.52 7.42 11.41
N GLN A 203 4.74 6.50 12.33
CA GLN A 203 5.02 6.84 13.72
C GLN A 203 6.40 7.48 13.94
N LYS A 204 7.35 7.22 13.03
CA LYS A 204 8.67 7.84 13.01
C LYS A 204 8.69 9.15 12.21
N SER A 205 7.68 9.38 11.36
CA SER A 205 7.62 10.52 10.45
C SER A 205 6.96 11.72 11.11
N CYS A 206 7.60 12.88 11.07
CA CYS A 206 6.98 14.12 11.54
C CYS A 206 6.02 14.68 10.48
N GLN A 207 6.49 14.80 9.26
CA GLN A 207 5.75 15.32 8.11
C GLN A 207 6.13 14.58 6.82
N ALA A 208 5.18 14.53 5.89
CA ALA A 208 5.39 14.09 4.53
C ALA A 208 4.72 15.08 3.57
N VAL A 209 5.04 14.98 2.27
CA VAL A 209 4.38 15.78 1.24
C VAL A 209 3.67 14.86 0.25
N ILE A 210 2.41 15.17 -0.05
CA ILE A 210 1.66 14.53 -1.13
C ILE A 210 1.51 15.47 -2.32
N ILE A 211 1.74 14.94 -3.50
CA ILE A 211 1.52 15.60 -4.78
C ILE A 211 0.27 15.00 -5.39
N ASP A 212 -0.75 15.82 -5.66
CA ASP A 212 -2.07 15.40 -6.19
C ASP A 212 -1.98 15.14 -7.70
N ILE A 213 -1.15 14.16 -8.08
CA ILE A 213 -0.94 13.77 -9.47
C ILE A 213 -0.78 12.25 -9.58
N PRO A 214 -1.51 11.57 -10.48
CA PRO A 214 -1.36 10.13 -10.71
C PRO A 214 -0.16 9.86 -11.62
N MET A 215 0.92 9.33 -11.03
CA MET A 215 2.15 8.97 -11.75
C MET A 215 2.55 7.51 -11.58
N TYR A 216 1.82 6.75 -10.81
CA TYR A 216 1.94 5.30 -10.68
C TYR A 216 0.72 4.64 -11.33
N TYR A 217 0.92 3.64 -12.19
CA TYR A 217 -0.14 2.98 -12.94
C TYR A 217 -0.24 1.52 -12.50
N TRP A 218 -1.28 1.26 -11.74
CA TRP A 218 -1.55 -0.04 -11.16
C TRP A 218 -2.40 -0.87 -12.12
N VAL A 219 -1.80 -1.93 -12.67
CA VAL A 219 -2.40 -2.76 -13.73
C VAL A 219 -3.39 -3.76 -13.14
N GLN A 220 -4.65 -3.70 -13.64
CA GLN A 220 -5.66 -4.69 -13.29
C GLN A 220 -5.52 -5.94 -14.12
N ARG A 221 -5.30 -7.07 -13.47
CA ARG A 221 -5.22 -8.38 -14.11
C ARG A 221 -6.14 -9.38 -13.43
N PRO A 222 -6.71 -10.35 -14.21
CA PRO A 222 -7.62 -11.38 -13.64
C PRO A 222 -6.96 -12.22 -12.54
N THR A 223 -5.64 -12.39 -12.60
CA THR A 223 -4.83 -13.19 -11.66
C THR A 223 -4.30 -12.41 -10.46
N SER A 224 -4.66 -11.13 -10.33
CA SER A 224 -4.20 -10.28 -9.23
C SER A 224 -4.53 -10.90 -7.86
N ILE A 225 -3.59 -10.76 -6.91
CA ILE A 225 -3.78 -11.18 -5.51
C ILE A 225 -5.03 -10.53 -4.89
N THR A 226 -5.38 -9.31 -5.32
CA THR A 226 -6.56 -8.57 -4.86
C THR A 226 -7.88 -9.22 -5.25
N HIS A 227 -7.92 -10.02 -6.32
CA HIS A 227 -9.09 -10.74 -6.81
C HIS A 227 -9.17 -12.20 -6.34
N GLN A 228 -8.17 -12.67 -5.59
CA GLN A 228 -8.16 -14.04 -5.11
C GLN A 228 -9.29 -14.32 -4.11
N LYS A 229 -9.86 -15.54 -4.23
CA LYS A 229 -10.82 -16.06 -3.26
C LYS A 229 -10.21 -16.08 -1.85
N VAL A 230 -11.09 -16.07 -0.84
CA VAL A 230 -10.67 -16.20 0.57
C VAL A 230 -9.72 -17.37 0.75
N ASN A 231 -8.57 -17.08 1.33
CA ASN A 231 -7.49 -18.02 1.64
C ASN A 231 -6.90 -17.66 3.02
N PRO A 232 -5.93 -18.41 3.58
CA PRO A 232 -5.31 -18.07 4.86
C PRO A 232 -4.75 -16.64 4.91
N ARG A 233 -4.05 -16.17 3.87
CA ARG A 233 -3.51 -14.80 3.79
C ARG A 233 -4.61 -13.72 3.90
N TYR A 234 -5.81 -13.99 3.36
CA TYR A 234 -6.95 -13.09 3.53
C TYR A 234 -7.36 -12.96 5.01
N ILE A 235 -7.27 -14.07 5.76
CA ILE A 235 -7.60 -14.08 7.20
C ILE A 235 -6.54 -13.34 8.01
N ASP A 236 -5.27 -13.46 7.62
CA ASP A 236 -4.12 -12.79 8.25
C ASP A 236 -4.18 -11.25 8.16
N ARG A 237 -5.05 -10.69 7.30
CA ARG A 237 -5.31 -9.24 7.28
C ARG A 237 -5.75 -8.69 8.63
N ALA A 238 -6.50 -9.46 9.40
CA ALA A 238 -6.89 -9.04 10.75
C ALA A 238 -5.69 -9.01 11.71
N ASP A 239 -4.75 -9.95 11.56
CA ASP A 239 -3.52 -9.98 12.34
C ASP A 239 -2.59 -8.80 12.01
N SER A 240 -2.55 -8.35 10.75
CA SER A 240 -1.79 -7.15 10.37
C SER A 240 -2.23 -5.91 11.16
N TYR A 241 -3.55 -5.69 11.30
CA TYR A 241 -4.04 -4.57 12.12
C TYR A 241 -3.80 -4.77 13.62
N TYR A 242 -3.77 -6.02 14.08
CA TYR A 242 -3.38 -6.29 15.46
C TYR A 242 -1.90 -5.96 15.69
N LEU A 243 -1.01 -6.27 14.76
CA LEU A 243 0.40 -5.87 14.81
C LEU A 243 0.56 -4.34 14.75
N CYS A 244 -0.21 -3.64 13.91
CA CYS A 244 -0.26 -2.18 13.96
C CYS A 244 -0.60 -1.67 15.36
N LEU A 245 -1.62 -2.27 16.01
CA LEU A 245 -2.02 -1.90 17.37
C LEU A 245 -0.90 -2.15 18.40
N GLN A 246 -0.11 -3.22 18.24
CA GLN A 246 1.02 -3.50 19.11
C GLN A 246 2.14 -2.45 18.96
N ASN A 247 2.34 -1.94 17.76
CA ASN A 247 3.34 -0.95 17.44
C ASN A 247 2.95 0.49 17.85
N ILE A 248 1.65 0.79 18.03
CA ILE A 248 1.19 2.12 18.46
C ILE A 248 1.35 2.25 19.99
N PRO A 249 2.07 3.27 20.50
CA PRO A 249 2.26 3.50 21.93
C PRO A 249 0.92 3.56 22.68
N LYS A 250 0.86 2.99 23.89
CA LYS A 250 -0.37 2.86 24.68
C LYS A 250 -0.97 4.23 25.06
N GLU A 251 -0.14 5.22 25.26
CA GLU A 251 -0.50 6.61 25.57
C GLU A 251 -1.18 7.31 24.38
N ASN A 252 -0.92 6.86 23.15
CA ASN A 252 -1.55 7.45 21.96
C ASN A 252 -2.95 6.86 21.70
N THR A 253 -3.88 7.20 22.60
CA THR A 253 -5.24 6.66 22.61
C THR A 253 -6.06 7.01 21.37
N VAL A 254 -5.73 8.13 20.67
CA VAL A 254 -6.37 8.54 19.40
C VAL A 254 -6.01 7.55 18.28
N TYR A 255 -4.73 7.34 18.04
CA TYR A 255 -4.27 6.45 16.96
C TYR A 255 -4.66 4.99 17.23
N ARG A 256 -4.58 4.57 18.49
CA ARG A 256 -5.08 3.27 18.93
C ARG A 256 -6.57 3.12 18.68
N GLY A 257 -7.37 4.19 18.90
CA GLY A 257 -8.80 4.21 18.59
C GLY A 257 -9.08 3.97 17.10
N CYS A 258 -8.38 4.66 16.21
CA CYS A 258 -8.50 4.47 14.76
C CYS A 258 -8.12 3.03 14.34
N CYS A 259 -7.02 2.52 14.88
CA CYS A 259 -6.56 1.15 14.60
C CYS A 259 -7.54 0.09 15.11
N LEU A 260 -8.05 0.25 16.35
CA LEU A 260 -9.02 -0.67 16.95
C LEU A 260 -10.32 -0.72 16.14
N GLU A 261 -10.85 0.42 15.71
CA GLU A 261 -12.04 0.46 14.88
C GLU A 261 -11.82 -0.30 13.57
N LYS A 262 -10.68 -0.07 12.90
CA LYS A 262 -10.33 -0.77 11.67
C LYS A 262 -10.13 -2.26 11.89
N LEU A 263 -9.47 -2.66 12.98
CA LEU A 263 -9.28 -4.06 13.37
C LEU A 263 -10.62 -4.77 13.57
N PHE A 264 -11.57 -4.15 14.31
CA PHE A 264 -12.89 -4.76 14.51
C PHE A 264 -13.69 -4.89 13.21
N LYS A 265 -13.62 -3.88 12.33
CA LYS A 265 -14.20 -3.97 10.97
C LYS A 265 -13.59 -5.14 10.19
N MET A 266 -12.27 -5.31 10.27
CA MET A 266 -11.57 -6.41 9.58
C MET A 266 -11.93 -7.77 10.17
N ILE A 267 -12.03 -7.92 11.49
CA ILE A 267 -12.49 -9.15 12.16
C ILE A 267 -13.86 -9.58 11.64
N ILE A 268 -14.80 -8.65 11.54
CA ILE A 268 -16.15 -8.92 11.05
C ILE A 268 -16.11 -9.32 9.56
N ASN A 269 -15.35 -8.57 8.77
CA ASN A 269 -15.22 -8.79 7.32
C ASN A 269 -14.62 -10.16 6.99
N VAL A 270 -13.54 -10.54 7.68
CA VAL A 270 -12.89 -11.86 7.53
C VAL A 270 -13.87 -12.98 7.86
N ARG A 271 -14.64 -12.88 8.95
CA ARG A 271 -15.67 -13.87 9.31
C ARG A 271 -16.78 -13.98 8.26
N TYR A 272 -17.22 -12.84 7.73
CA TYR A 272 -18.28 -12.81 6.72
C TYR A 272 -17.85 -13.50 5.42
N HIS A 273 -16.72 -13.07 4.85
CA HIS A 273 -16.25 -13.63 3.58
C HIS A 273 -15.80 -15.08 3.69
N ALA A 274 -15.28 -15.52 4.84
CA ALA A 274 -14.89 -16.89 5.07
C ALA A 274 -16.07 -17.82 5.43
N SER A 275 -17.29 -17.30 5.67
CA SER A 275 -18.43 -18.07 6.21
C SER A 275 -18.81 -19.30 5.39
N ASN A 276 -18.71 -19.23 4.06
CA ASN A 276 -19.06 -20.28 3.11
C ASN A 276 -17.80 -20.88 2.44
N THR A 277 -16.66 -20.87 3.12
CA THR A 277 -15.39 -21.39 2.60
C THR A 277 -14.82 -22.46 3.54
N PRO A 278 -13.86 -23.29 3.10
CA PRO A 278 -13.13 -24.22 3.96
C PRO A 278 -12.43 -23.54 5.15
N TYR A 279 -12.18 -22.23 5.05
CA TYR A 279 -11.47 -21.45 6.06
C TYR A 279 -12.35 -20.86 7.16
N ARG A 280 -13.66 -21.14 7.17
CA ARG A 280 -14.62 -20.65 8.17
C ARG A 280 -14.15 -20.86 9.62
N HIS A 281 -13.63 -22.06 9.91
CA HIS A 281 -13.15 -22.38 11.26
C HIS A 281 -11.94 -21.53 11.65
N LEU A 282 -10.95 -21.41 10.76
CA LEU A 282 -9.77 -20.57 10.97
C LEU A 282 -10.15 -19.11 11.21
N ALA A 283 -11.01 -18.54 10.36
CA ALA A 283 -11.51 -17.16 10.51
C ALA A 283 -12.23 -16.95 11.85
N HIS A 284 -13.02 -17.95 12.31
CA HIS A 284 -13.69 -17.89 13.62
C HIS A 284 -12.69 -17.89 14.78
N LEU A 285 -11.67 -18.75 14.74
CA LEU A 285 -10.64 -18.82 15.77
C LEU A 285 -9.82 -17.53 15.85
N THR A 286 -9.39 -17.01 14.71
CA THR A 286 -8.67 -15.72 14.61
C THR A 286 -9.51 -14.58 15.18
N ALA A 287 -10.77 -14.47 14.77
CA ALA A 287 -11.67 -13.44 15.26
C ALA A 287 -11.92 -13.54 16.78
N LYS A 288 -12.10 -14.76 17.32
CA LYS A 288 -12.29 -15.00 18.76
C LYS A 288 -11.05 -14.61 19.56
N ARG A 289 -9.85 -14.99 19.06
CA ARG A 289 -8.56 -14.65 19.68
C ARG A 289 -8.35 -13.13 19.72
N LEU A 290 -8.43 -12.45 18.58
CA LEU A 290 -8.20 -11.00 18.46
C LEU A 290 -9.22 -10.21 19.28
N LYS A 291 -10.51 -10.59 19.25
CA LYS A 291 -11.51 -9.97 20.10
C LYS A 291 -11.17 -10.12 21.58
N LYS A 292 -10.77 -11.31 22.06
CA LYS A 292 -10.39 -11.53 23.45
C LYS A 292 -9.23 -10.61 23.87
N GLN A 293 -8.26 -10.38 22.98
CA GLN A 293 -7.08 -9.56 23.23
C GLN A 293 -7.36 -8.06 23.25
N THR A 294 -8.38 -7.59 22.51
CA THR A 294 -8.56 -6.16 22.22
C THR A 294 -9.90 -5.57 22.71
N ALA A 295 -10.89 -6.40 23.07
CA ALA A 295 -12.24 -5.93 23.39
C ALA A 295 -12.28 -4.92 24.55
N ASN A 296 -11.50 -5.14 25.62
CA ASN A 296 -11.49 -4.23 26.76
C ASN A 296 -10.96 -2.84 26.37
N GLU A 297 -9.90 -2.78 25.58
CA GLU A 297 -9.34 -1.52 25.09
C GLU A 297 -10.31 -0.84 24.10
N PHE A 298 -10.91 -1.62 23.17
CA PHE A 298 -11.92 -1.11 22.24
C PHE A 298 -13.10 -0.46 22.96
N LEU A 299 -13.65 -1.12 23.97
CA LEU A 299 -14.79 -0.61 24.73
C LEU A 299 -14.43 0.64 25.54
N LYS A 300 -13.25 0.69 26.15
CA LYS A 300 -12.79 1.81 26.99
C LYS A 300 -12.24 3.00 26.20
N ASN A 301 -11.86 2.81 24.93
CA ASN A 301 -11.28 3.89 24.14
C ASN A 301 -12.29 5.00 23.87
N ARG A 302 -12.08 6.19 24.44
CA ARG A 302 -12.98 7.34 24.35
C ARG A 302 -13.08 7.98 22.96
N HIS A 303 -12.10 7.71 22.08
CA HIS A 303 -12.05 8.28 20.72
C HIS A 303 -12.86 7.46 19.71
N ILE A 304 -13.35 6.26 20.08
CA ILE A 304 -14.28 5.49 19.27
C ILE A 304 -15.71 5.87 19.70
N PRO A 305 -16.52 6.46 18.82
CA PRO A 305 -17.90 6.85 19.14
C PRO A 305 -18.76 5.67 19.61
N PHE A 306 -19.65 5.90 20.56
CA PHE A 306 -20.48 4.85 21.15
C PHE A 306 -21.33 4.10 20.11
N HIS A 307 -21.91 4.81 19.14
CA HIS A 307 -22.71 4.20 18.08
C HIS A 307 -21.86 3.28 17.17
N ILE A 308 -20.59 3.62 16.94
CA ILE A 308 -19.66 2.76 16.20
C ILE A 308 -19.37 1.48 17.00
N LYS A 309 -19.10 1.60 18.30
CA LYS A 309 -18.90 0.43 19.17
C LYS A 309 -20.13 -0.49 19.15
N LEU A 310 -21.31 0.09 19.30
CA LEU A 310 -22.56 -0.67 19.29
C LEU A 310 -22.79 -1.39 17.96
N SER A 311 -22.60 -0.71 16.84
CA SER A 311 -22.74 -1.30 15.50
C SER A 311 -21.77 -2.45 15.27
N LEU A 312 -20.48 -2.27 15.59
CA LEU A 312 -19.47 -3.30 15.38
C LEU A 312 -19.72 -4.52 16.30
N LEU A 313 -20.13 -4.32 17.53
CA LEU A 313 -20.50 -5.42 18.41
C LEU A 313 -21.75 -6.13 17.92
N SER A 314 -22.78 -5.40 17.47
CA SER A 314 -23.98 -5.99 16.89
C SER A 314 -23.64 -6.86 15.66
N PHE A 315 -22.83 -6.37 14.75
CA PHE A 315 -22.37 -7.13 13.58
C PHE A 315 -21.54 -8.36 13.97
N TYR A 316 -20.74 -8.24 15.03
CA TYR A 316 -19.96 -9.38 15.51
C TYR A 316 -20.82 -10.50 16.09
N TYR A 317 -21.82 -10.14 16.91
CA TYR A 317 -22.67 -11.12 17.62
C TYR A 317 -23.89 -11.58 16.80
N ILE A 318 -24.38 -10.76 15.88
CA ILE A 318 -25.54 -11.02 15.05
C ILE A 318 -25.13 -10.95 13.56
N PRO A 319 -24.45 -12.00 13.03
CA PRO A 319 -23.94 -11.99 11.64
C PRO A 319 -24.98 -11.67 10.56
N PRO A 320 -26.27 -12.06 10.68
CA PRO A 320 -27.29 -11.65 9.71
C PRO A 320 -27.45 -10.15 9.52
N LEU A 321 -27.23 -9.34 10.57
CA LEU A 321 -27.26 -7.87 10.46
C LEU A 321 -26.16 -7.36 9.55
N TYR A 322 -24.96 -7.92 9.67
CA TYR A 322 -23.85 -7.56 8.79
C TYR A 322 -24.09 -8.01 7.35
N SER A 323 -24.63 -9.20 7.14
CA SER A 323 -25.01 -9.69 5.81
C SER A 323 -26.03 -8.78 5.13
N GLY A 324 -27.04 -8.32 5.87
CA GLY A 324 -28.02 -7.35 5.38
C GLY A 324 -27.40 -6.00 5.01
N PHE A 325 -26.50 -5.49 5.87
CA PHE A 325 -25.76 -4.25 5.63
C PHE A 325 -24.90 -4.35 4.36
N MET A 326 -24.14 -5.44 4.17
CA MET A 326 -23.30 -5.64 3.00
C MET A 326 -24.13 -5.69 1.70
N LYS A 327 -25.26 -6.39 1.69
CA LYS A 327 -26.17 -6.42 0.53
C LYS A 327 -26.68 -5.03 0.16
N LEU A 328 -27.02 -4.18 1.15
CA LEU A 328 -27.43 -2.79 0.92
C LEU A 328 -26.29 -1.93 0.35
N CYS A 329 -25.04 -2.17 0.76
CA CYS A 329 -23.88 -1.48 0.21
C CYS A 329 -23.62 -1.90 -1.24
N GLU A 330 -23.71 -3.19 -1.55
CA GLU A 330 -23.54 -3.71 -2.92
C GLU A 330 -24.60 -3.16 -3.89
N THR A 331 -25.86 -3.12 -3.48
CA THR A 331 -26.95 -2.52 -4.30
C THR A 331 -26.74 -1.03 -4.54
N LYS A 332 -26.26 -0.26 -3.56
CA LYS A 332 -25.93 1.16 -3.73
C LYS A 332 -24.72 1.38 -4.62
N ALA A 333 -23.68 0.55 -4.52
CA ALA A 333 -22.50 0.63 -5.38
C ALA A 333 -22.85 0.36 -6.85
N VAL A 334 -23.69 -0.65 -7.13
CA VAL A 334 -24.21 -0.96 -8.48
C VAL A 334 -25.05 0.21 -9.01
N SER A 335 -25.89 0.81 -8.19
CA SER A 335 -26.69 1.99 -8.57
C SER A 335 -25.81 3.20 -8.90
N TYR A 336 -24.73 3.42 -8.15
CA TYR A 336 -23.81 4.55 -8.36
C TYR A 336 -22.95 4.38 -9.62
N THR A 337 -22.53 3.16 -9.93
CA THR A 337 -21.81 2.84 -11.18
C THR A 337 -22.72 2.98 -12.41
N HIS A 338 -23.99 2.59 -12.31
CA HIS A 338 -24.97 2.80 -13.37
C HIS A 338 -25.28 4.29 -13.60
N LEU A 339 -25.41 5.10 -12.56
CA LEU A 339 -25.61 6.55 -12.67
C LEU A 339 -24.40 7.24 -13.32
N ARG A 340 -23.18 6.92 -12.93
CA ARG A 340 -21.96 7.45 -13.57
C ARG A 340 -21.84 7.04 -15.05
N ALA A 341 -22.19 5.81 -15.40
CA ALA A 341 -22.18 5.35 -16.79
C ALA A 341 -23.22 6.08 -17.66
N HIS A 342 -24.35 6.51 -17.07
CA HIS A 342 -25.35 7.32 -17.75
C HIS A 342 -24.96 8.80 -17.90
N GLU A 343 -24.25 9.38 -16.93
CA GLU A 343 -23.74 10.75 -17.03
C GLU A 343 -22.62 10.88 -18.07
N THR A 344 -21.72 9.89 -18.16
CA THR A 344 -20.62 9.88 -19.16
C THR A 344 -21.18 9.72 -20.61
N ARG A 345 -22.34 9.07 -20.79
CA ARG A 345 -22.99 8.96 -22.10
C ARG A 345 -23.79 10.19 -22.51
N ARG A 346 -24.02 11.16 -21.64
CA ARG A 346 -24.70 12.44 -21.94
C ARG A 346 -23.75 13.57 -22.33
N HIS A 347 -22.44 13.35 -22.21
CA HIS A 347 -21.39 14.32 -22.54
C HIS A 347 -20.48 13.87 -23.71
N LEU A 348 -20.91 12.85 -24.47
CA LEU A 348 -20.40 12.45 -25.78
C LEU A 348 -21.51 12.67 -26.81
#